data_7ed03cfe8607c977b07be940a4198873
#
_entry.id   7ed03cfe8607c977b07be940a4198873
#
_cell.length_a   1.000
_cell.length_b   1.000
_cell.length_c   1.000
_cell.angle_alpha   90.00
_cell.angle_beta   90.00
_cell.angle_gamma   90.00
#
_symmetry.space_group_name_H-M   'P 1'
#
loop_
_entity.id
_entity.type
_entity.pdbx_description
1 polymer ?
#
loop_
_entity_poly.entity_id
_entity_poly.type
_entity_poly.pdbx_seq_one_letter_code
_entity_poly.pdbx_strand_id
1 'polypeptide(L)'
;MKKMFAAALVLLSAFTAGCGRAGGTDGSAFAPAEDRRLVIYTSHKQEVYEPLIREFEQRSGIWVELETGGTTELLKRIAQGDTDCDLMLGGGADSLSAYAGCFSPYYSVHNGDILPEYRSADGSYSPFSALPVVLIYNTKLVRMNPPEGWASLLDGSWRGKIAFADPAVSGSSYTGLCTLLQALPGDREENLKKFAANLDGRQLSSSGEVVGAVAEGSCYIGVTLEETALKAIAEGLDIAMIYPEEGTSALPDGAAVVAGCAHEENARSFIDFMLSPQVQQMLEEDFSRRGVCGAGEGTEGLRLIDYDIQWASGRQQSLLALWEEQFEGAEE
;
A
#
# COMPACT_ATOMS: atom_id res chain seq x y z
N MET A 1 -31.48 53.79 44.92
CA MET A 1 -32.89 54.26 44.97
C MET A 1 -33.76 53.34 44.18
N LYS A 2 -34.80 52.82 44.82
CA LYS A 2 -36.08 52.29 44.33
C LYS A 2 -35.99 51.06 43.36
N LYS A 3 -36.29 49.85 43.79
CA LYS A 3 -37.62 49.22 44.03
C LYS A 3 -38.42 49.07 42.70
N MET A 4 -39.01 48.00 42.30
CA MET A 4 -39.80 46.98 42.96
C MET A 4 -40.36 45.96 41.93
N PHE A 5 -40.61 44.76 42.38
CA PHE A 5 -41.73 43.87 42.27
C PHE A 5 -42.08 43.23 40.91
N ALA A 6 -42.01 41.97 40.73
CA ALA A 6 -42.81 40.83 41.23
C ALA A 6 -44.00 40.53 40.25
N ALA A 7 -44.09 39.32 39.81
CA ALA A 7 -45.25 38.44 40.00
C ALA A 7 -44.98 37.09 39.33
N ALA A 8 -45.14 36.08 40.19
CA ALA A 8 -45.20 34.67 39.80
C ALA A 8 -46.59 34.36 39.24
N LEU A 9 -46.63 33.52 38.18
CA LEU A 9 -47.82 32.78 37.83
C LEU A 9 -47.48 31.29 37.64
N VAL A 10 -47.90 30.52 38.63
CA VAL A 10 -47.89 29.06 38.64
C VAL A 10 -49.07 28.59 37.83
N LEU A 11 -48.84 27.91 36.71
CA LEU A 11 -49.85 27.11 35.98
C LEU A 11 -49.48 25.64 36.11
N LEU A 12 -50.22 24.99 36.98
CA LEU A 12 -50.24 23.55 37.20
C LEU A 12 -51.09 22.95 36.07
N SER A 13 -50.48 22.25 35.12
CA SER A 13 -51.19 21.40 34.19
C SER A 13 -50.75 19.96 34.35
N ALA A 14 -51.70 19.15 34.80
CA ALA A 14 -51.62 17.72 34.94
C ALA A 14 -51.28 17.04 33.61
N PHE A 15 -50.17 16.33 33.56
CA PHE A 15 -49.90 15.40 32.45
C PHE A 15 -50.26 13.99 32.88
N THR A 16 -51.23 13.48 32.18
CA THR A 16 -51.66 12.06 32.19
C THR A 16 -50.51 11.16 31.80
N ALA A 17 -50.24 10.15 32.63
CA ALA A 17 -49.35 9.07 32.32
C ALA A 17 -49.81 8.28 31.11
N GLY A 18 -49.12 8.53 29.98
CA GLY A 18 -49.15 7.64 28.83
C GLY A 18 -47.95 6.72 28.91
N CYS A 19 -48.16 5.44 29.29
CA CYS A 19 -47.20 4.38 29.11
C CYS A 19 -46.98 4.16 27.58
N GLY A 20 -46.13 4.97 26.97
CA GLY A 20 -45.51 4.66 25.67
C GLY A 20 -44.31 3.79 25.94
N ARG A 21 -44.37 2.55 25.48
CA ARG A 21 -43.21 1.65 25.34
C ARG A 21 -42.16 2.43 24.57
N ALA A 22 -41.07 2.82 25.20
CA ALA A 22 -39.86 3.24 24.53
C ALA A 22 -39.36 2.02 23.76
N GLY A 23 -39.72 1.95 22.46
CA GLY A 23 -39.03 1.10 21.52
C GLY A 23 -37.56 1.61 21.51
N GLY A 24 -36.62 0.79 21.97
CA GLY A 24 -35.23 1.07 21.76
C GLY A 24 -35.05 1.31 20.27
N THR A 25 -34.49 2.45 19.90
CA THR A 25 -33.97 2.67 18.55
C THR A 25 -32.80 1.72 18.43
N ASP A 26 -33.08 0.55 17.87
CA ASP A 26 -32.09 -0.41 17.49
C ASP A 26 -31.15 0.32 16.50
N GLY A 27 -29.87 0.43 16.83
CA GLY A 27 -28.89 1.09 15.97
C GLY A 27 -28.82 0.49 14.56
N SER A 28 -29.40 -0.70 14.39
CA SER A 28 -29.56 -1.38 13.10
C SER A 28 -30.37 -0.59 12.07
N ALA A 29 -31.22 0.37 12.48
CA ALA A 29 -32.02 1.19 11.56
C ALA A 29 -31.16 2.14 10.70
N PHE A 30 -29.90 2.37 11.06
CA PHE A 30 -28.93 3.22 10.34
C PHE A 30 -27.76 2.42 9.75
N ALA A 31 -27.69 1.13 9.99
CA ALA A 31 -26.69 0.29 9.37
C ALA A 31 -27.04 0.10 7.87
N PRO A 32 -26.05 0.10 6.96
CA PRO A 32 -26.28 -0.23 5.57
C PRO A 32 -26.86 -1.65 5.46
N ALA A 33 -27.64 -1.88 4.42
CA ALA A 33 -28.14 -3.22 4.13
C ALA A 33 -26.94 -4.15 3.87
N GLU A 34 -27.04 -5.43 4.26
CA GLU A 34 -25.94 -6.39 4.16
C GLU A 34 -25.41 -6.52 2.72
N ASP A 35 -26.28 -6.51 1.73
CA ASP A 35 -25.92 -6.54 0.30
C ASP A 35 -25.27 -5.24 -0.20
N ARG A 36 -25.16 -4.21 0.64
CA ARG A 36 -24.52 -2.92 0.38
C ARG A 36 -23.27 -2.67 1.21
N ARG A 37 -22.61 -3.72 1.65
CA ARG A 37 -21.35 -3.65 2.41
C ARG A 37 -20.20 -4.19 1.59
N LEU A 38 -19.00 -3.69 1.89
CA LEU A 38 -17.74 -4.17 1.33
C LEU A 38 -16.64 -3.99 2.39
N VAL A 39 -16.00 -5.06 2.79
CA VAL A 39 -14.88 -5.02 3.73
C VAL A 39 -13.58 -5.06 2.94
N ILE A 40 -12.81 -3.99 3.03
CA ILE A 40 -11.52 -3.85 2.34
C ILE A 40 -10.38 -3.87 3.35
N TYR A 41 -9.43 -4.78 3.15
CA TYR A 41 -8.13 -4.72 3.81
C TYR A 41 -7.15 -3.97 2.92
N THR A 42 -6.47 -2.94 3.46
CA THR A 42 -5.57 -2.12 2.64
C THR A 42 -4.25 -1.82 3.33
N SER A 43 -3.17 -1.92 2.55
CA SER A 43 -1.82 -1.49 2.94
C SER A 43 -1.48 -0.08 2.45
N HIS A 44 -2.41 0.60 1.79
CA HIS A 44 -2.23 1.98 1.33
C HIS A 44 -2.34 2.99 2.46
N LYS A 45 -1.72 4.14 2.25
CA LYS A 45 -1.87 5.31 3.11
C LYS A 45 -3.25 5.94 2.92
N GLN A 46 -3.76 6.59 3.97
CA GLN A 46 -5.09 7.20 3.98
C GLN A 46 -5.31 8.17 2.82
N GLU A 47 -4.32 8.99 2.50
CA GLU A 47 -4.40 9.96 1.41
C GLU A 47 -4.60 9.31 0.03
N VAL A 48 -4.27 8.04 -0.15
CA VAL A 48 -4.47 7.31 -1.40
C VAL A 48 -5.85 6.67 -1.44
N TYR A 49 -6.25 5.93 -0.40
CA TYR A 49 -7.49 5.16 -0.45
C TYR A 49 -8.74 5.99 -0.14
N GLU A 50 -8.65 6.99 0.73
CA GLU A 50 -9.84 7.71 1.20
C GLU A 50 -10.60 8.43 0.07
N PRO A 51 -9.96 9.16 -0.87
CA PRO A 51 -10.67 9.77 -1.99
C PRO A 51 -11.31 8.75 -2.92
N LEU A 52 -10.62 7.63 -3.18
CA LEU A 52 -11.12 6.54 -4.03
C LEU A 52 -12.36 5.88 -3.42
N ILE A 53 -12.32 5.60 -2.13
CA ILE A 53 -13.44 4.99 -1.41
C ILE A 53 -14.65 5.91 -1.38
N ARG A 54 -14.47 7.18 -1.05
CA ARG A 54 -15.58 8.16 -1.06
C ARG A 54 -16.25 8.25 -2.42
N GLU A 55 -15.47 8.26 -3.49
CA GLU A 55 -15.99 8.32 -4.85
C GLU A 55 -16.75 7.02 -5.20
N PHE A 56 -16.22 5.86 -4.80
CA PHE A 56 -16.89 4.58 -4.97
C PHE A 56 -18.23 4.52 -4.22
N GLU A 57 -18.24 4.90 -2.93
CA GLU A 57 -19.45 4.93 -2.11
C GLU A 57 -20.51 5.84 -2.69
N GLN A 58 -20.12 7.03 -3.17
CA GLN A 58 -21.04 7.99 -3.80
C GLN A 58 -21.66 7.45 -5.08
N ARG A 59 -20.90 6.74 -5.91
CA ARG A 59 -21.38 6.21 -7.19
C ARG A 59 -22.20 4.93 -7.04
N SER A 60 -21.76 4.03 -6.18
CA SER A 60 -22.33 2.70 -6.04
C SER A 60 -23.45 2.61 -4.98
N GLY A 61 -23.39 3.45 -3.96
CA GLY A 61 -24.18 3.32 -2.75
C GLY A 61 -23.80 2.11 -1.89
N ILE A 62 -22.59 1.53 -2.12
CA ILE A 62 -22.01 0.47 -1.32
C ILE A 62 -21.17 1.12 -0.23
N TRP A 63 -21.40 0.72 1.01
CA TRP A 63 -20.64 1.18 2.18
C TRP A 63 -19.36 0.37 2.34
N VAL A 64 -18.25 1.05 2.54
CA VAL A 64 -16.92 0.41 2.68
C VAL A 64 -16.46 0.44 4.13
N GLU A 65 -16.16 -0.72 4.66
CA GLU A 65 -15.47 -0.90 5.94
C GLU A 65 -14.00 -1.18 5.66
N LEU A 66 -13.12 -0.48 6.38
CA LEU A 66 -11.68 -0.54 6.13
C LEU A 66 -10.92 -1.12 7.31
N GLU A 67 -9.99 -2.00 7.01
CA GLU A 67 -8.92 -2.37 7.90
C GLU A 67 -7.56 -2.09 7.26
N THR A 68 -6.68 -1.41 8.00
CA THR A 68 -5.36 -1.01 7.52
C THR A 68 -4.26 -1.79 8.22
N GLY A 69 -3.21 -2.15 7.47
CA GLY A 69 -2.06 -2.89 8.02
C GLY A 69 -0.93 -3.05 7.01
N GLY A 70 0.14 -3.71 7.41
CA GLY A 70 1.20 -4.09 6.48
C GLY A 70 0.73 -5.16 5.49
N THR A 71 1.18 -5.08 4.24
CA THR A 71 0.78 -6.03 3.17
C THR A 71 0.92 -7.48 3.62
N THR A 72 2.09 -7.84 4.14
CA THR A 72 2.39 -9.22 4.55
C THR A 72 1.54 -9.68 5.73
N GLU A 73 1.25 -8.78 6.68
CA GLU A 73 0.37 -9.06 7.83
C GLU A 73 -1.05 -9.35 7.36
N LEU A 74 -1.62 -8.47 6.53
CA LEU A 74 -2.98 -8.61 6.02
C LEU A 74 -3.13 -9.89 5.17
N LEU A 75 -2.15 -10.20 4.31
CA LEU A 75 -2.15 -11.42 3.51
C LEU A 75 -2.06 -12.69 4.37
N LYS A 76 -1.26 -12.68 5.43
CA LYS A 76 -1.20 -13.81 6.40
C LYS A 76 -2.55 -14.02 7.08
N ARG A 77 -3.25 -12.96 7.47
CA ARG A 77 -4.59 -13.05 8.09
C ARG A 77 -5.63 -13.62 7.12
N ILE A 78 -5.61 -13.17 5.87
CA ILE A 78 -6.47 -13.74 4.82
C ILE A 78 -6.19 -15.22 4.63
N ALA A 79 -4.92 -15.62 4.58
CA ALA A 79 -4.54 -17.04 4.41
C ALA A 79 -4.91 -17.92 5.61
N GLN A 80 -5.04 -17.39 6.80
CA GLN A 80 -5.49 -18.11 7.99
C GLN A 80 -7.01 -18.35 7.99
N GLY A 81 -7.77 -17.63 7.15
CA GLY A 81 -9.22 -17.77 7.03
C GLY A 81 -10.01 -17.18 8.22
N ASP A 82 -9.35 -16.48 9.12
CA ASP A 82 -9.98 -15.76 10.24
C ASP A 82 -10.16 -14.28 9.86
N THR A 83 -11.04 -14.04 8.88
CA THR A 83 -11.23 -12.71 8.31
C THR A 83 -12.63 -12.58 7.71
N ASP A 84 -13.19 -11.38 7.80
CA ASP A 84 -14.37 -10.91 7.08
C ASP A 84 -14.03 -10.12 5.80
N CYS A 85 -12.75 -10.10 5.43
CA CYS A 85 -12.26 -9.38 4.25
C CYS A 85 -12.91 -9.87 2.95
N ASP A 86 -13.44 -8.95 2.16
CA ASP A 86 -13.95 -9.21 0.83
C ASP A 86 -12.92 -8.91 -0.26
N LEU A 87 -12.10 -7.87 -0.03
CA LEU A 87 -11.12 -7.38 -0.99
C LEU A 87 -9.81 -6.99 -0.31
N MET A 88 -8.70 -7.53 -0.78
CA MET A 88 -7.37 -6.99 -0.48
C MET A 88 -7.04 -5.88 -1.48
N LEU A 89 -6.78 -4.67 -0.99
CA LEU A 89 -6.38 -3.51 -1.81
C LEU A 89 -4.96 -3.11 -1.47
N GLY A 90 -4.06 -3.30 -2.42
CA GLY A 90 -2.64 -3.02 -2.25
C GLY A 90 -1.79 -4.26 -2.16
N GLY A 91 -0.50 -4.04 -2.26
CA GLY A 91 0.52 -5.07 -2.43
C GLY A 91 0.91 -5.24 -3.89
N GLY A 92 2.21 -5.40 -4.14
CA GLY A 92 2.73 -5.67 -5.47
C GLY A 92 2.29 -7.04 -5.98
N ALA A 93 2.32 -7.20 -7.29
CA ALA A 93 1.96 -8.45 -7.98
C ALA A 93 2.70 -9.68 -7.44
N ASP A 94 3.94 -9.53 -7.00
CA ASP A 94 4.76 -10.58 -6.36
C ASP A 94 4.16 -11.04 -5.03
N SER A 95 3.78 -10.10 -4.17
CA SER A 95 3.18 -10.37 -2.87
C SER A 95 1.80 -11.01 -3.01
N LEU A 96 0.94 -10.48 -3.91
CA LEU A 96 -0.38 -11.05 -4.17
C LEU A 96 -0.29 -12.45 -4.80
N SER A 97 0.63 -12.66 -5.75
CA SER A 97 0.84 -13.97 -6.38
C SER A 97 1.32 -15.04 -5.40
N ALA A 98 2.07 -14.66 -4.35
CA ALA A 98 2.47 -15.61 -3.30
C ALA A 98 1.26 -16.17 -2.52
N TYR A 99 0.14 -15.49 -2.55
CA TYR A 99 -1.12 -15.86 -1.89
C TYR A 99 -2.26 -16.12 -2.89
N ALA A 100 -1.97 -16.37 -4.16
CA ALA A 100 -2.97 -16.53 -5.22
C ALA A 100 -4.08 -17.53 -4.88
N GLY A 101 -3.75 -18.61 -4.13
CA GLY A 101 -4.73 -19.60 -3.67
C GLY A 101 -5.79 -19.08 -2.68
N CYS A 102 -5.60 -17.86 -2.14
CA CYS A 102 -6.55 -17.20 -1.24
C CYS A 102 -7.56 -16.32 -1.98
N PHE A 103 -7.41 -16.16 -3.30
CA PHE A 103 -8.19 -15.22 -4.09
C PHE A 103 -9.05 -15.91 -5.14
N SER A 104 -10.24 -15.37 -5.36
CA SER A 104 -11.11 -15.77 -6.49
C SER A 104 -10.62 -15.10 -7.76
N PRO A 105 -10.39 -15.85 -8.85
CA PRO A 105 -10.04 -15.25 -10.13
C PRO A 105 -11.12 -14.29 -10.61
N TYR A 106 -10.70 -13.08 -10.97
CA TYR A 106 -11.58 -12.08 -11.56
C TYR A 106 -10.88 -11.29 -12.67
N TYR A 107 -11.56 -11.15 -13.78
CA TYR A 107 -11.16 -10.30 -14.90
C TYR A 107 -12.17 -9.18 -15.05
N SER A 108 -11.75 -7.96 -14.74
CA SER A 108 -12.58 -6.75 -14.85
C SER A 108 -13.15 -6.57 -16.25
N VAL A 109 -14.26 -5.87 -16.36
CA VAL A 109 -14.81 -5.41 -17.65
C VAL A 109 -13.79 -4.54 -18.43
N HIS A 110 -12.84 -3.93 -17.74
CA HIS A 110 -11.73 -3.15 -18.28
C HIS A 110 -10.44 -3.95 -18.52
N ASN A 111 -10.47 -5.29 -18.35
CA ASN A 111 -9.27 -6.11 -18.49
C ASN A 111 -8.60 -5.98 -19.86
N GLY A 112 -9.39 -5.67 -20.90
CA GLY A 112 -8.88 -5.42 -22.25
C GLY A 112 -8.03 -4.15 -22.37
N ASP A 113 -8.28 -3.16 -21.50
CA ASP A 113 -7.60 -1.86 -21.51
C ASP A 113 -6.28 -1.89 -20.73
N ILE A 114 -6.05 -2.92 -19.90
CA ILE A 114 -4.82 -3.11 -19.13
C ILE A 114 -3.66 -3.42 -20.10
N LEU A 115 -2.53 -2.76 -19.93
CA LEU A 115 -1.31 -3.03 -20.67
C LEU A 115 -0.87 -4.49 -20.47
N PRO A 116 -0.44 -5.20 -21.53
CA PRO A 116 -0.17 -6.64 -21.47
C PRO A 116 0.82 -7.05 -20.37
N GLU A 117 1.84 -6.23 -20.13
CA GLU A 117 2.90 -6.45 -19.14
C GLU A 117 2.40 -6.43 -17.69
N TYR A 118 1.25 -5.83 -17.42
CA TYR A 118 0.68 -5.73 -16.08
C TYR A 118 -0.41 -6.75 -15.79
N ARG A 119 -0.90 -7.45 -16.81
CA ARG A 119 -2.02 -8.38 -16.63
C ARG A 119 -1.66 -9.55 -15.74
N SER A 120 -2.54 -9.87 -14.78
CA SER A 120 -2.45 -11.13 -14.04
C SER A 120 -2.64 -12.31 -14.99
N ALA A 121 -1.78 -13.31 -14.89
CA ALA A 121 -1.83 -14.50 -15.74
C ALA A 121 -3.02 -15.42 -15.41
N ASP A 122 -3.44 -15.44 -14.14
CA ASP A 122 -4.46 -16.35 -13.61
C ASP A 122 -5.70 -15.61 -13.05
N GLY A 123 -5.68 -14.27 -13.10
CA GLY A 123 -6.77 -13.44 -12.58
C GLY A 123 -6.84 -13.37 -11.06
N SER A 124 -5.85 -13.88 -10.33
CA SER A 124 -5.82 -13.86 -8.86
C SER A 124 -5.76 -12.44 -8.28
N TYR A 125 -5.31 -11.47 -9.07
CA TYR A 125 -5.38 -10.04 -8.76
C TYR A 125 -5.70 -9.22 -10.01
N SER A 126 -6.21 -8.02 -9.82
CA SER A 126 -6.39 -7.00 -10.85
C SER A 126 -5.42 -5.86 -10.58
N PRO A 127 -4.51 -5.53 -11.50
CA PRO A 127 -3.60 -4.38 -11.35
C PRO A 127 -4.38 -3.08 -11.47
N PHE A 128 -3.99 -2.03 -10.76
CA PHE A 128 -4.62 -0.70 -10.91
C PHE A 128 -3.63 0.46 -11.01
N SER A 129 -2.38 0.30 -10.58
CA SER A 129 -1.30 1.28 -10.81
C SER A 129 0.04 0.57 -10.88
N ALA A 130 1.02 1.14 -11.59
CA ALA A 130 2.39 0.64 -11.60
C ALA A 130 3.26 1.45 -10.62
N LEU A 131 4.10 0.76 -9.86
CA LEU A 131 4.89 1.33 -8.77
C LEU A 131 6.39 1.09 -8.99
N PRO A 132 7.09 1.99 -9.70
CA PRO A 132 8.54 1.92 -9.82
C PRO A 132 9.23 2.02 -8.46
N VAL A 133 10.21 1.14 -8.20
CA VAL A 133 11.09 1.23 -7.04
C VAL A 133 12.25 2.16 -7.36
N VAL A 134 12.55 3.08 -6.48
CA VAL A 134 13.61 4.09 -6.67
C VAL A 134 14.51 4.20 -5.45
N LEU A 135 15.69 4.76 -5.67
CA LEU A 135 16.57 5.20 -4.59
C LEU A 135 16.34 6.69 -4.34
N ILE A 136 16.41 7.09 -3.07
CA ILE A 136 16.44 8.49 -2.67
C ILE A 136 17.69 8.76 -1.84
N TYR A 137 18.15 10.01 -1.85
CA TYR A 137 19.24 10.44 -0.97
C TYR A 137 19.02 11.86 -0.45
N ASN A 138 19.59 12.16 0.72
CA ASN A 138 19.55 13.50 1.31
C ASN A 138 20.52 14.43 0.59
N THR A 139 20.03 15.50 -0.04
CA THR A 139 20.83 16.44 -0.85
C THR A 139 21.79 17.32 -0.04
N LYS A 140 21.56 17.47 1.27
CA LYS A 140 22.46 18.21 2.16
C LYS A 140 23.61 17.37 2.66
N LEU A 141 23.40 16.08 2.87
CA LEU A 141 24.39 15.15 3.42
C LEU A 141 25.22 14.49 2.31
N VAL A 142 24.58 14.16 1.18
CA VAL A 142 25.23 13.51 0.03
C VAL A 142 25.42 14.56 -1.07
N ARG A 143 26.53 15.33 -0.96
CA ARG A 143 26.82 16.43 -1.90
C ARG A 143 27.71 16.00 -3.07
N MET A 144 28.43 14.91 -2.90
CA MET A 144 29.35 14.34 -3.89
C MET A 144 29.15 12.83 -3.93
N ASN A 145 29.25 12.25 -5.11
CA ASN A 145 29.12 10.82 -5.34
C ASN A 145 27.79 10.25 -4.77
N PRO A 146 26.64 10.72 -5.25
CA PRO A 146 25.35 10.10 -4.88
C PRO A 146 25.35 8.62 -5.29
N PRO A 147 24.48 7.79 -4.70
CA PRO A 147 24.33 6.41 -5.17
C PRO A 147 23.88 6.43 -6.65
N GLU A 148 24.42 5.52 -7.45
CA GLU A 148 24.07 5.43 -8.89
C GLU A 148 23.07 4.30 -9.16
N GLY A 149 23.06 3.28 -8.29
CA GLY A 149 22.21 2.12 -8.46
C GLY A 149 22.22 1.18 -7.25
N TRP A 150 21.68 0.00 -7.48
CA TRP A 150 21.57 -1.06 -6.46
C TRP A 150 22.90 -1.50 -5.89
N ALA A 151 23.93 -1.56 -6.73
CA ALA A 151 25.28 -1.93 -6.30
C ALA A 151 25.82 -0.98 -5.20
N SER A 152 25.44 0.30 -5.24
CA SER A 152 25.79 1.26 -4.20
C SER A 152 25.31 0.83 -2.81
N LEU A 153 24.14 0.16 -2.71
CA LEU A 153 23.61 -0.31 -1.43
C LEU A 153 24.42 -1.45 -0.80
N LEU A 154 25.27 -2.14 -1.60
CA LEU A 154 26.17 -3.18 -1.14
C LEU A 154 27.55 -2.65 -0.76
N ASP A 155 27.85 -1.36 -1.01
CA ASP A 155 29.11 -0.73 -0.65
C ASP A 155 29.11 -0.39 0.85
N GLY A 156 30.13 -0.89 1.56
CA GLY A 156 30.29 -0.66 3.00
C GLY A 156 30.43 0.80 3.43
N SER A 157 30.68 1.75 2.50
CA SER A 157 30.70 3.18 2.79
C SER A 157 29.32 3.73 3.23
N TRP A 158 28.25 3.02 2.87
CA TRP A 158 26.88 3.34 3.25
C TRP A 158 26.38 2.60 4.48
N ARG A 159 27.22 1.81 5.13
CA ARG A 159 26.84 1.04 6.31
C ARG A 159 26.25 1.94 7.41
N GLY A 160 25.07 1.55 7.93
CA GLY A 160 24.32 2.29 8.94
C GLY A 160 23.69 3.60 8.45
N LYS A 161 23.68 3.85 7.12
CA LYS A 161 23.16 5.08 6.52
C LYS A 161 22.00 4.84 5.56
N ILE A 162 21.53 3.59 5.44
CA ILE A 162 20.47 3.18 4.52
C ILE A 162 19.15 3.11 5.28
N ALA A 163 18.13 3.79 4.77
CA ALA A 163 16.75 3.65 5.21
C ALA A 163 16.06 2.57 4.39
N PHE A 164 15.65 1.51 5.04
CA PHE A 164 14.91 0.40 4.46
C PHE A 164 13.96 -0.19 5.49
N ALA A 165 12.71 -0.44 5.10
CA ALA A 165 11.76 -1.06 6.01
C ALA A 165 11.85 -2.58 5.93
N ASP A 166 11.44 -3.23 7.01
CA ASP A 166 11.42 -4.67 7.11
C ASP A 166 10.53 -5.29 6.00
N PRO A 167 11.09 -6.11 5.10
CA PRO A 167 10.32 -6.78 4.06
C PRO A 167 9.34 -7.84 4.60
N ALA A 168 9.50 -8.27 5.86
CA ALA A 168 8.57 -9.19 6.51
C ALA A 168 7.21 -8.53 6.84
N VAL A 169 7.17 -7.19 6.92
CA VAL A 169 5.94 -6.42 7.19
C VAL A 169 5.51 -5.56 6.01
N SER A 170 6.48 -5.07 5.20
CA SER A 170 6.23 -4.15 4.09
C SER A 170 6.35 -4.83 2.72
N GLY A 171 5.25 -4.90 1.98
CA GLY A 171 5.23 -5.45 0.62
C GLY A 171 6.11 -4.65 -0.36
N SER A 172 6.12 -3.31 -0.29
CA SER A 172 6.99 -2.49 -1.14
C SER A 172 8.48 -2.69 -0.82
N SER A 173 8.82 -2.95 0.44
CA SER A 173 10.19 -3.32 0.81
C SER A 173 10.55 -4.72 0.31
N TYR A 174 9.60 -5.67 0.37
CA TYR A 174 9.81 -6.98 -0.24
C TYR A 174 10.08 -6.88 -1.74
N THR A 175 9.25 -6.11 -2.47
CA THR A 175 9.48 -5.83 -3.89
C THR A 175 10.83 -5.15 -4.12
N GLY A 176 11.20 -4.16 -3.29
CA GLY A 176 12.50 -3.48 -3.37
C GLY A 176 13.68 -4.44 -3.15
N LEU A 177 13.59 -5.34 -2.16
CA LEU A 177 14.58 -6.38 -1.93
C LEU A 177 14.70 -7.31 -3.15
N CYS A 178 13.58 -7.83 -3.65
CA CYS A 178 13.58 -8.71 -4.82
C CYS A 178 14.10 -8.00 -6.07
N THR A 179 13.84 -6.69 -6.23
CA THR A 179 14.37 -5.89 -7.33
C THR A 179 15.90 -5.81 -7.25
N LEU A 180 16.46 -5.47 -6.09
CA LEU A 180 17.90 -5.46 -5.85
C LEU A 180 18.52 -6.82 -6.20
N LEU A 181 17.93 -7.91 -5.70
CA LEU A 181 18.45 -9.27 -5.89
C LEU A 181 18.39 -9.75 -7.35
N GLN A 182 17.44 -9.24 -8.14
CA GLN A 182 17.30 -9.60 -9.56
C GLN A 182 18.06 -8.64 -10.49
N ALA A 183 18.25 -7.38 -10.08
CA ALA A 183 19.01 -6.41 -10.84
C ALA A 183 20.53 -6.67 -10.79
N LEU A 184 21.02 -7.17 -9.65
CA LEU A 184 22.45 -7.35 -9.44
C LEU A 184 22.94 -8.73 -9.90
N PRO A 185 24.14 -8.80 -10.50
CA PRO A 185 24.77 -10.06 -10.83
C PRO A 185 25.27 -10.79 -9.57
N GLY A 186 25.58 -12.08 -9.73
CA GLY A 186 26.16 -12.90 -8.68
C GLY A 186 25.15 -13.70 -7.87
N ASP A 187 25.56 -14.14 -6.69
CA ASP A 187 24.71 -14.93 -5.81
C ASP A 187 23.73 -14.04 -5.05
N ARG A 188 22.45 -14.34 -5.19
CA ARG A 188 21.35 -13.54 -4.61
C ARG A 188 21.35 -13.57 -3.09
N GLU A 189 21.65 -14.73 -2.48
CA GLU A 189 21.70 -14.85 -1.03
C GLU A 189 22.88 -14.07 -0.45
N GLU A 190 24.03 -14.09 -1.13
CA GLU A 190 25.19 -13.28 -0.76
C GLU A 190 24.88 -11.78 -0.88
N ASN A 191 24.19 -11.36 -1.93
CA ASN A 191 23.77 -9.96 -2.10
C ASN A 191 22.79 -9.54 -0.99
N LEU A 192 21.82 -10.40 -0.63
CA LEU A 192 20.91 -10.15 0.50
C LEU A 192 21.69 -9.95 1.80
N LYS A 193 22.64 -10.86 2.13
CA LYS A 193 23.44 -10.75 3.34
C LYS A 193 24.28 -9.47 3.38
N LYS A 194 24.89 -9.08 2.26
CA LYS A 194 25.63 -7.82 2.15
C LYS A 194 24.75 -6.60 2.36
N PHE A 195 23.55 -6.61 1.75
CA PHE A 195 22.59 -5.53 1.91
C PHE A 195 22.12 -5.43 3.37
N ALA A 196 21.70 -6.53 3.98
CA ALA A 196 21.28 -6.56 5.38
C ALA A 196 22.41 -6.09 6.33
N ALA A 197 23.66 -6.54 6.09
CA ALA A 197 24.81 -6.09 6.86
C ALA A 197 25.05 -4.57 6.79
N ASN A 198 24.74 -3.95 5.63
CA ASN A 198 24.86 -2.50 5.46
C ASN A 198 23.72 -1.71 6.14
N LEU A 199 22.62 -2.35 6.53
CA LEU A 199 21.61 -1.72 7.40
C LEU A 199 22.12 -1.57 8.85
N ASP A 200 23.18 -2.29 9.24
CA ASP A 200 23.82 -2.20 10.55
C ASP A 200 22.84 -2.43 11.72
N GLY A 201 22.02 -3.48 11.60
CA GLY A 201 20.99 -3.84 12.57
C GLY A 201 19.77 -2.90 12.61
N ARG A 202 19.66 -1.95 11.69
CA ARG A 202 18.53 -1.01 11.63
C ARG A 202 17.61 -1.32 10.47
N GLN A 203 16.38 -1.58 10.77
CA GLN A 203 15.30 -1.61 9.79
C GLN A 203 14.11 -0.81 10.33
N LEU A 204 13.38 -0.18 9.41
CA LEU A 204 12.21 0.62 9.77
C LEU A 204 10.98 -0.28 9.87
N SER A 205 10.02 0.12 10.68
CA SER A 205 8.78 -0.65 10.89
C SER A 205 7.80 -0.51 9.71
N SER A 206 7.98 0.53 8.87
CA SER A 206 7.11 0.82 7.72
C SER A 206 7.88 1.51 6.61
N SER A 207 7.56 1.19 5.35
CA SER A 207 8.07 1.93 4.18
C SER A 207 7.67 3.41 4.18
N GLY A 208 6.61 3.77 4.89
CA GLY A 208 6.21 5.17 5.09
C GLY A 208 7.23 6.02 5.83
N GLU A 209 8.11 5.40 6.63
CA GLU A 209 9.14 6.10 7.41
C GLU A 209 10.41 6.41 6.61
N VAL A 210 10.63 5.74 5.46
CA VAL A 210 11.88 5.82 4.68
C VAL A 210 12.19 7.26 4.27
N VAL A 211 11.21 7.97 3.70
CA VAL A 211 11.39 9.35 3.23
C VAL A 211 11.72 10.28 4.38
N GLY A 212 11.00 10.16 5.51
CA GLY A 212 11.26 10.94 6.71
C GLY A 212 12.68 10.73 7.24
N ALA A 213 13.10 9.46 7.38
CA ALA A 213 14.43 9.10 7.85
C ALA A 213 15.56 9.69 6.97
N VAL A 214 15.35 9.75 5.64
CA VAL A 214 16.32 10.35 4.72
C VAL A 214 16.24 11.87 4.78
N ALA A 215 15.06 12.47 4.73
CA ALA A 215 14.89 13.93 4.74
C ALA A 215 15.42 14.58 6.02
N GLU A 216 15.19 13.96 7.17
CA GLU A 216 15.68 14.41 8.48
C GLU A 216 17.17 14.14 8.69
N GLY A 217 17.78 13.28 7.86
CA GLY A 217 19.22 12.97 7.90
C GLY A 217 19.62 11.90 8.90
N SER A 218 18.68 11.15 9.46
CA SER A 218 18.98 9.95 10.26
C SER A 218 19.54 8.82 9.39
N CYS A 219 19.14 8.80 8.12
CA CYS A 219 19.76 8.01 7.05
C CYS A 219 20.17 8.92 5.89
N TYR A 220 21.08 8.46 5.04
CA TYR A 220 21.61 9.26 3.92
C TYR A 220 20.96 8.90 2.60
N ILE A 221 20.63 7.63 2.44
CA ILE A 221 19.99 7.05 1.27
C ILE A 221 18.83 6.16 1.72
N GLY A 222 17.88 5.89 0.82
CA GLY A 222 16.75 5.03 1.10
C GLY A 222 16.20 4.38 -0.17
N VAL A 223 15.45 3.31 0.03
CA VAL A 223 14.70 2.61 -1.03
C VAL A 223 13.22 2.87 -0.80
N THR A 224 12.55 3.42 -1.80
CA THR A 224 11.12 3.75 -1.72
C THR A 224 10.45 3.62 -3.09
N LEU A 225 9.16 3.96 -3.17
CA LEU A 225 8.42 4.02 -4.42
C LEU A 225 8.53 5.42 -5.05
N GLU A 226 8.49 5.45 -6.38
CA GLU A 226 8.57 6.69 -7.18
C GLU A 226 7.53 7.73 -6.73
N GLU A 227 6.26 7.33 -6.58
CA GLU A 227 5.17 8.22 -6.18
C GLU A 227 5.43 8.91 -4.83
N THR A 228 5.96 8.15 -3.89
CA THR A 228 6.31 8.65 -2.55
C THR A 228 7.48 9.63 -2.62
N ALA A 229 8.48 9.34 -3.44
CA ALA A 229 9.62 10.24 -3.65
C ALA A 229 9.22 11.54 -4.35
N LEU A 230 8.42 11.45 -5.43
CA LEU A 230 7.93 12.62 -6.18
C LEU A 230 7.10 13.55 -5.30
N LYS A 231 6.19 12.98 -4.48
CA LYS A 231 5.40 13.76 -3.51
C LYS A 231 6.30 14.52 -2.55
N ALA A 232 7.27 13.85 -1.95
CA ALA A 232 8.18 14.47 -0.99
C ALA A 232 9.05 15.57 -1.62
N ILE A 233 9.50 15.39 -2.86
CA ILE A 233 10.23 16.41 -3.64
C ILE A 233 9.32 17.60 -3.92
N ALA A 234 8.07 17.39 -4.31
CA ALA A 234 7.09 18.45 -4.54
C ALA A 234 6.76 19.25 -3.27
N GLU A 235 6.78 18.59 -2.11
CA GLU A 235 6.64 19.21 -0.79
C GLU A 235 7.90 19.99 -0.35
N GLY A 236 8.99 19.91 -1.10
CA GLY A 236 10.23 20.65 -0.87
C GLY A 236 11.17 20.03 0.16
N LEU A 237 11.05 18.71 0.41
CA LEU A 237 11.99 18.01 1.27
C LEU A 237 13.38 17.94 0.63
N ASP A 238 14.42 17.90 1.46
CA ASP A 238 15.83 17.91 1.03
C ASP A 238 16.28 16.53 0.53
N ILE A 239 15.54 15.97 -0.40
CA ILE A 239 15.84 14.69 -1.05
C ILE A 239 15.94 14.83 -2.56
N ALA A 240 16.67 13.93 -3.18
CA ALA A 240 16.63 13.68 -4.62
C ALA A 240 16.38 12.21 -4.88
N MET A 241 15.78 11.92 -6.03
CA MET A 241 15.43 10.57 -6.48
C MET A 241 16.36 10.12 -7.61
N ILE A 242 16.63 8.84 -7.67
CA ILE A 242 17.46 8.19 -8.69
C ILE A 242 16.75 6.92 -9.17
N TYR A 243 16.68 6.75 -10.48
CA TYR A 243 16.43 5.45 -11.09
C TYR A 243 17.76 4.68 -11.16
N PRO A 244 17.84 3.48 -10.54
CA PRO A 244 19.09 2.71 -10.53
C PRO A 244 19.60 2.41 -11.93
N GLU A 245 20.93 2.55 -12.15
CA GLU A 245 21.55 2.36 -13.48
C GLU A 245 21.44 0.92 -13.99
N GLU A 246 21.34 -0.06 -13.10
CA GLU A 246 21.14 -1.46 -13.47
C GLU A 246 19.71 -1.70 -14.00
N GLY A 247 18.81 -0.75 -13.75
CA GLY A 247 17.38 -0.85 -13.99
C GLY A 247 16.59 -1.09 -12.72
N THR A 248 15.29 -0.94 -12.79
CA THR A 248 14.38 -1.12 -11.65
C THR A 248 13.17 -1.99 -12.03
N SER A 249 12.35 -2.34 -11.04
CA SER A 249 11.03 -2.91 -11.29
C SER A 249 9.96 -1.81 -11.25
N ALA A 250 8.87 -2.03 -11.99
CA ALA A 250 7.65 -1.24 -11.92
C ALA A 250 6.47 -2.21 -11.82
N LEU A 251 6.42 -2.96 -10.71
CA LEU A 251 5.36 -3.95 -10.53
C LEU A 251 4.02 -3.25 -10.37
N PRO A 252 2.96 -3.86 -10.88
CA PRO A 252 1.64 -3.35 -10.62
C PRO A 252 1.27 -3.56 -9.15
N ASP A 253 0.67 -2.54 -8.59
CA ASP A 253 -0.10 -2.62 -7.36
C ASP A 253 -1.48 -3.18 -7.69
N GLY A 254 -2.04 -4.01 -6.84
CA GLY A 254 -3.20 -4.79 -7.19
C GLY A 254 -4.34 -4.75 -6.18
N ALA A 255 -5.50 -5.21 -6.65
CA ALA A 255 -6.66 -5.52 -5.85
C ALA A 255 -7.06 -6.98 -6.09
N ALA A 256 -7.37 -7.73 -5.04
CA ALA A 256 -7.68 -9.15 -5.14
C ALA A 256 -8.95 -9.50 -4.35
N VAL A 257 -9.89 -10.20 -4.99
CA VAL A 257 -11.13 -10.66 -4.36
C VAL A 257 -10.83 -11.87 -3.49
N VAL A 258 -11.17 -11.83 -2.21
CA VAL A 258 -10.93 -12.95 -1.29
C VAL A 258 -11.86 -14.11 -1.62
N ALA A 259 -11.30 -15.31 -1.70
CA ALA A 259 -12.06 -16.50 -2.04
C ALA A 259 -13.12 -16.84 -0.99
N GLY A 260 -14.38 -16.96 -1.43
CA GLY A 260 -15.49 -17.28 -0.54
C GLY A 260 -15.95 -16.15 0.38
N CYS A 261 -15.55 -14.91 0.10
CA CYS A 261 -15.99 -13.72 0.84
C CYS A 261 -17.51 -13.51 0.73
N ALA A 262 -18.07 -12.72 1.66
CA ALA A 262 -19.51 -12.51 1.74
C ALA A 262 -20.06 -11.60 0.63
N HIS A 263 -19.25 -10.62 0.18
CA HIS A 263 -19.71 -9.56 -0.73
C HIS A 263 -18.92 -9.56 -2.05
N GLU A 264 -18.77 -10.73 -2.68
CA GLU A 264 -17.93 -10.92 -3.88
C GLU A 264 -18.31 -9.98 -5.03
N GLU A 265 -19.62 -9.75 -5.29
CA GLU A 265 -20.08 -8.86 -6.36
C GLU A 265 -19.73 -7.39 -6.07
N ASN A 266 -19.73 -6.97 -4.80
CA ASN A 266 -19.32 -5.62 -4.40
C ASN A 266 -17.80 -5.46 -4.56
N ALA A 267 -17.01 -6.49 -4.23
CA ALA A 267 -15.57 -6.52 -4.43
C ALA A 267 -15.21 -6.41 -5.92
N ARG A 268 -15.90 -7.16 -6.79
CA ARG A 268 -15.74 -7.09 -8.25
C ARG A 268 -16.11 -5.70 -8.79
N SER A 269 -17.19 -5.11 -8.30
CA SER A 269 -17.62 -3.75 -8.67
C SER A 269 -16.58 -2.71 -8.27
N PHE A 270 -15.89 -2.89 -7.12
CA PHE A 270 -14.80 -2.01 -6.71
C PHE A 270 -13.61 -2.12 -7.66
N ILE A 271 -13.24 -3.32 -8.08
CA ILE A 271 -12.16 -3.54 -9.06
C ILE A 271 -12.50 -2.85 -10.40
N ASP A 272 -13.74 -3.02 -10.90
CA ASP A 272 -14.17 -2.37 -12.14
C ASP A 272 -14.13 -0.84 -12.01
N PHE A 273 -14.52 -0.31 -10.86
CA PHE A 273 -14.39 1.12 -10.57
C PHE A 273 -12.93 1.59 -10.60
N MET A 274 -12.00 0.86 -9.95
CA MET A 274 -10.58 1.20 -9.91
C MET A 274 -9.94 1.25 -11.31
N LEU A 275 -10.40 0.41 -12.22
CA LEU A 275 -9.90 0.32 -13.60
C LEU A 275 -10.66 1.24 -14.57
N SER A 276 -11.68 1.97 -14.10
CA SER A 276 -12.39 2.92 -14.96
C SER A 276 -11.48 4.05 -15.44
N PRO A 277 -11.69 4.60 -16.66
CA PRO A 277 -10.84 5.66 -17.20
C PRO A 277 -10.70 6.88 -16.29
N GLN A 278 -11.79 7.24 -15.58
CA GLN A 278 -11.77 8.39 -14.66
C GLN A 278 -10.88 8.14 -13.44
N VAL A 279 -10.90 6.93 -12.88
CA VAL A 279 -10.05 6.60 -11.74
C VAL A 279 -8.61 6.45 -12.16
N GLN A 280 -8.34 5.86 -13.33
CA GLN A 280 -6.98 5.78 -13.88
C GLN A 280 -6.38 7.18 -14.10
N GLN A 281 -7.14 8.12 -14.65
CA GLN A 281 -6.70 9.51 -14.78
C GLN A 281 -6.44 10.15 -13.40
N MET A 282 -7.31 9.95 -12.42
CA MET A 282 -7.14 10.47 -11.06
C MET A 282 -5.87 9.91 -10.38
N LEU A 283 -5.54 8.62 -10.62
CA LEU A 283 -4.30 8.02 -10.08
C LEU A 283 -3.04 8.71 -10.63
N GLU A 284 -3.03 9.06 -11.91
CA GLU A 284 -1.92 9.76 -12.54
C GLU A 284 -1.81 11.22 -12.10
N GLU A 285 -2.91 11.96 -12.17
CA GLU A 285 -2.92 13.41 -11.92
C GLU A 285 -2.81 13.78 -10.44
N ASP A 286 -3.53 13.07 -9.56
CA ASP A 286 -3.65 13.45 -8.15
C ASP A 286 -2.67 12.69 -7.24
N PHE A 287 -2.25 11.48 -7.63
CA PHE A 287 -1.41 10.62 -6.78
C PHE A 287 -0.01 10.36 -7.34
N SER A 288 0.34 10.89 -8.50
CA SER A 288 1.63 10.65 -9.17
C SER A 288 1.92 9.15 -9.35
N ARG A 289 0.87 8.35 -9.57
CA ARG A 289 0.96 6.93 -9.83
C ARG A 289 0.88 6.67 -11.30
N ARG A 290 1.69 5.76 -11.80
CA ARG A 290 1.62 5.37 -13.20
C ARG A 290 0.39 4.51 -13.43
N GLY A 291 -0.44 4.87 -14.42
CA GLY A 291 -1.60 4.09 -14.83
C GLY A 291 -1.20 2.75 -15.43
N VAL A 292 -2.10 1.78 -15.38
CA VAL A 292 -1.94 0.45 -15.99
C VAL A 292 -2.81 0.26 -17.21
N CYS A 293 -3.70 1.22 -17.51
CA CYS A 293 -4.64 1.18 -18.62
C CYS A 293 -4.34 2.24 -19.67
N GLY A 294 -4.61 1.91 -20.95
CA GLY A 294 -4.62 2.86 -22.04
C GLY A 294 -3.23 3.35 -22.47
N ALA A 295 -3.19 4.60 -22.94
CA ALA A 295 -1.96 5.25 -23.44
C ALA A 295 -1.23 6.06 -22.36
N GLY A 296 -1.42 5.72 -21.08
CA GLY A 296 -0.71 6.35 -19.98
C GLY A 296 0.80 6.25 -20.15
N GLU A 297 1.56 7.05 -19.40
CA GLU A 297 3.03 7.04 -19.52
C GLU A 297 3.63 5.67 -19.15
N GLY A 298 2.85 4.77 -18.53
CA GLY A 298 3.26 3.41 -18.19
C GLY A 298 4.67 3.39 -17.58
N THR A 299 5.58 2.64 -18.21
CA THR A 299 7.00 2.60 -17.83
C THR A 299 7.89 3.40 -18.78
N GLU A 300 7.32 4.28 -19.60
CA GLU A 300 8.10 5.08 -20.55
C GLU A 300 9.20 5.88 -19.83
N GLY A 301 10.42 5.84 -20.37
CA GLY A 301 11.58 6.48 -19.77
C GLY A 301 12.25 5.70 -18.63
N LEU A 302 11.70 4.55 -18.19
CA LEU A 302 12.34 3.68 -17.20
C LEU A 302 13.17 2.59 -17.88
N ARG A 303 14.35 2.31 -17.32
CA ARG A 303 15.06 1.07 -17.60
C ARG A 303 14.54 0.00 -16.65
N LEU A 304 13.72 -0.90 -17.16
CA LEU A 304 13.20 -2.02 -16.39
C LEU A 304 14.14 -3.22 -16.44
N ILE A 305 14.21 -3.94 -15.34
CA ILE A 305 14.79 -5.29 -15.30
C ILE A 305 13.73 -6.30 -15.77
N ASP A 306 14.19 -7.47 -16.19
CA ASP A 306 13.31 -8.62 -16.40
C ASP A 306 12.95 -9.25 -15.02
N TYR A 307 11.95 -8.65 -14.37
CA TYR A 307 11.55 -9.05 -13.02
C TYR A 307 10.73 -10.34 -13.04
N ASP A 308 11.30 -11.41 -12.49
CA ASP A 308 10.67 -12.72 -12.36
C ASP A 308 9.73 -12.75 -11.12
N ILE A 309 8.44 -12.49 -11.37
CA ILE A 309 7.38 -12.55 -10.33
C ILE A 309 7.27 -13.94 -9.74
N GLN A 310 7.42 -15.01 -10.55
CA GLN A 310 7.29 -16.38 -10.10
C GLN A 310 8.45 -16.75 -9.14
N TRP A 311 9.64 -16.28 -9.45
CA TRP A 311 10.78 -16.44 -8.55
C TRP A 311 10.54 -15.71 -7.23
N ALA A 312 10.09 -14.46 -7.27
CA ALA A 312 9.85 -13.64 -6.08
C ALA A 312 8.73 -14.25 -5.20
N SER A 313 7.57 -14.53 -5.78
CA SER A 313 6.43 -15.09 -5.04
C SER A 313 6.71 -16.49 -4.50
N GLY A 314 7.33 -17.36 -5.29
CA GLY A 314 7.65 -18.74 -4.89
C GLY A 314 8.74 -18.83 -3.82
N ARG A 315 9.55 -17.79 -3.62
CA ARG A 315 10.62 -17.74 -2.62
C ARG A 315 10.34 -16.82 -1.43
N GLN A 316 9.17 -16.21 -1.36
CA GLN A 316 8.87 -15.20 -0.34
C GLN A 316 9.21 -15.71 1.07
N GLN A 317 8.69 -16.86 1.46
CA GLN A 317 8.93 -17.40 2.81
C GLN A 317 10.42 -17.64 3.09
N SER A 318 11.15 -18.24 2.13
CA SER A 318 12.57 -18.53 2.32
C SER A 318 13.44 -17.28 2.34
N LEU A 319 13.11 -16.27 1.53
CA LEU A 319 13.85 -15.00 1.52
C LEU A 319 13.59 -14.20 2.80
N LEU A 320 12.36 -14.19 3.30
CA LEU A 320 12.03 -13.52 4.56
C LEU A 320 12.68 -14.21 5.75
N ALA A 321 12.71 -15.56 5.80
CA ALA A 321 13.42 -16.29 6.84
C ALA A 321 14.93 -15.98 6.81
N LEU A 322 15.54 -15.99 5.62
CA LEU A 322 16.96 -15.63 5.48
C LEU A 322 17.23 -14.16 5.87
N TRP A 323 16.29 -13.27 5.61
CA TRP A 323 16.35 -11.87 6.03
C TRP A 323 16.32 -11.74 7.55
N GLU A 324 15.34 -12.36 8.21
CA GLU A 324 15.19 -12.36 9.67
C GLU A 324 16.45 -12.87 10.37
N GLU A 325 17.07 -13.95 9.88
CA GLU A 325 18.34 -14.48 10.39
C GLU A 325 19.48 -13.43 10.46
N GLN A 326 19.46 -12.41 9.58
CA GLN A 326 20.50 -11.38 9.57
C GLN A 326 20.34 -10.36 10.71
N PHE A 327 19.16 -10.30 11.35
CA PHE A 327 18.84 -9.37 12.44
C PHE A 327 18.69 -10.10 13.77
N GLU A 328 18.59 -11.44 13.78
CA GLU A 328 18.64 -12.24 15.01
C GLU A 328 20.03 -12.11 15.65
N GLY A 329 20.12 -11.48 16.82
CA GLY A 329 21.38 -11.27 17.57
C GLY A 329 21.90 -9.83 17.53
N ALA A 330 21.23 -8.91 16.88
CA ALA A 330 21.56 -7.48 16.97
C ALA A 330 21.03 -6.80 18.26
N GLU A 331 20.26 -7.53 19.08
CA GLU A 331 19.66 -7.03 20.33
C GLU A 331 20.47 -7.33 21.60
N GLU A 332 21.75 -7.78 21.50
CA GLU A 332 22.62 -7.98 22.69
C GLU A 332 23.54 -6.79 22.97
#